data_02a398d31f6737e860889da60b11213d
#
_entry.id   02a398d31f6737e860889da60b11213d
#
_cell.length_a   1.000
_cell.length_b   1.000
_cell.length_c   1.000
_cell.angle_alpha   90.00
_cell.angle_beta   90.00
_cell.angle_gamma   90.00
#
_symmetry.space_group_name_H-M   'P 1'
#
loop_
_entity.id
_entity.type
_entity.pdbx_description
1 polymer ?
#
loop_
_entity_poly.entity_id
_entity_poly.type
_entity_poly.pdbx_seq_one_letter_code
_entity_poly.pdbx_strand_id
1 'polypeptide(L)'
;MSDSGSGYTGGGAWRSGGANYQPHAFDPWTQPELFRGVLTRRVFAFLIDLVVLAIPVILAYVFIAVFGLITLGLGWLLFWLVWPASVIWAVIYYGASLGGPHSATMGMRVMDLELRTWYGAPSYFVLGATHAVLFWVSISFLTPLVLLIGLFNGRRRLLHDIILGTVVINSSIRTQVAQPARTF
;
A
#
# COMPACT_ATOMS: atom_id res chain seq x y z
N MET A 1 72.10 -2.63 6.04
CA MET A 1 71.46 -1.99 7.19
C MET A 1 70.02 -1.71 6.80
N SER A 2 69.19 -2.55 7.30
CA SER A 2 67.79 -2.61 7.14
C SER A 2 67.08 -1.51 7.94
N ASP A 3 66.13 -0.86 7.39
CA ASP A 3 65.08 -0.18 8.20
C ASP A 3 63.73 -0.49 7.69
N SER A 4 63.01 -1.20 8.51
CA SER A 4 61.68 -1.72 8.29
C SER A 4 60.66 -0.70 8.78
N GLY A 5 60.07 0.07 7.87
CA GLY A 5 58.97 0.96 8.15
C GLY A 5 57.67 0.20 8.44
N SER A 6 57.34 0.10 9.71
CA SER A 6 56.09 -0.44 10.24
C SER A 6 54.92 0.42 9.79
N GLY A 7 54.08 -0.14 8.90
CA GLY A 7 52.80 0.46 8.54
C GLY A 7 51.76 0.33 9.68
N TYR A 8 51.42 1.41 10.27
CA TYR A 8 50.27 1.51 11.19
C TYR A 8 48.96 1.48 10.41
N THR A 9 48.39 0.31 10.23
CA THR A 9 47.00 0.16 9.87
C THR A 9 46.11 0.17 11.13
N GLY A 10 45.99 1.30 11.75
CA GLY A 10 45.15 1.51 12.94
C GLY A 10 43.86 2.25 12.63
N GLY A 11 43.14 1.78 11.64
CA GLY A 11 41.75 2.20 11.43
C GLY A 11 40.78 1.34 12.26
N GLY A 12 40.84 1.41 13.58
CA GLY A 12 39.81 0.85 14.44
C GLY A 12 38.50 1.52 14.16
N ALA A 13 37.71 0.90 13.29
CA ALA A 13 36.27 1.27 13.18
C ALA A 13 35.61 1.04 14.53
N TRP A 14 35.44 2.11 15.27
CA TRP A 14 34.56 2.15 16.43
C TRP A 14 33.17 1.84 15.92
N ARG A 15 32.81 0.58 15.88
CA ARG A 15 31.43 0.15 15.81
C ARG A 15 30.80 0.57 17.13
N SER A 16 30.36 1.81 17.19
CA SER A 16 29.40 2.24 18.18
C SER A 16 28.24 1.26 18.07
N GLY A 17 27.99 0.47 19.11
CA GLY A 17 26.81 -0.36 19.27
C GLY A 17 25.54 0.48 19.41
N GLY A 18 25.34 1.39 18.47
CA GLY A 18 24.06 2.02 18.26
C GLY A 18 23.12 0.95 17.72
N ALA A 19 21.97 0.80 18.36
CA ALA A 19 20.86 0.01 17.87
C ALA A 19 20.82 0.11 16.36
N ASN A 20 20.72 -1.02 15.64
CA ASN A 20 20.70 -1.10 14.18
C ASN A 20 19.58 -0.21 13.65
N TYR A 21 19.84 1.08 13.54
CA TYR A 21 18.95 2.05 12.93
C TYR A 21 19.04 1.77 11.43
N GLN A 22 18.19 0.87 10.96
CA GLN A 22 18.04 0.65 9.53
C GLN A 22 17.35 1.88 8.98
N PRO A 23 18.03 2.69 8.17
CA PRO A 23 17.40 3.82 7.52
C PRO A 23 16.25 3.27 6.67
N HIS A 24 15.10 3.94 6.74
CA HIS A 24 14.00 3.60 5.85
C HIS A 24 14.46 3.70 4.39
N ALA A 25 13.95 2.80 3.55
CA ALA A 25 14.33 2.74 2.14
C ALA A 25 13.96 4.03 1.36
N PHE A 26 13.01 4.82 1.88
CA PHE A 26 12.48 6.02 1.22
C PHE A 26 12.47 7.21 2.18
N ASP A 27 13.24 8.24 1.84
CA ASP A 27 13.34 9.46 2.63
C ASP A 27 12.79 10.67 1.85
N PRO A 28 11.78 11.39 2.39
CA PRO A 28 11.20 12.55 1.74
C PRO A 28 12.17 13.73 1.58
N TRP A 29 13.24 13.79 2.36
CA TRP A 29 14.25 14.85 2.25
C TRP A 29 15.20 14.63 1.06
N THR A 30 15.55 13.37 0.79
CA THR A 30 16.45 13.00 -0.30
C THR A 30 15.72 12.61 -1.58
N GLN A 31 14.45 12.19 -1.48
CA GLN A 31 13.63 11.69 -2.58
C GLN A 31 12.20 12.28 -2.53
N PRO A 32 12.03 13.61 -2.52
CA PRO A 32 10.72 14.24 -2.37
C PRO A 32 9.75 13.89 -3.52
N GLU A 33 10.26 13.56 -4.70
CA GLU A 33 9.48 13.20 -5.88
C GLU A 33 8.64 11.94 -5.66
N LEU A 34 9.13 10.99 -4.88
CA LEU A 34 8.40 9.75 -4.57
C LEU A 34 7.10 10.01 -3.82
N PHE A 35 7.00 11.13 -3.12
CA PHE A 35 5.85 11.51 -2.28
C PHE A 35 4.98 12.61 -2.89
N ARG A 36 5.39 13.17 -4.02
CA ARG A 36 4.69 14.28 -4.66
C ARG A 36 3.31 13.85 -5.15
N GLY A 37 2.27 14.51 -4.66
CA GLY A 37 0.89 14.26 -5.05
C GLY A 37 0.31 12.89 -4.62
N VAL A 38 1.03 12.10 -3.80
CA VAL A 38 0.60 10.76 -3.39
C VAL A 38 -0.77 10.79 -2.70
N LEU A 39 -1.04 11.77 -1.84
CA LEU A 39 -2.32 11.83 -1.12
C LEU A 39 -3.51 12.00 -2.06
N THR A 40 -3.42 12.93 -3.01
CA THR A 40 -4.46 13.16 -4.02
C THR A 40 -4.64 11.93 -4.91
N ARG A 41 -3.54 11.33 -5.37
CA ARG A 41 -3.58 10.11 -6.18
C ARG A 41 -4.18 8.93 -5.41
N ARG A 42 -3.97 8.81 -4.10
CA ARG A 42 -4.62 7.80 -3.25
C ARG A 42 -6.13 7.97 -3.21
N VAL A 43 -6.63 9.20 -3.15
CA VAL A 43 -8.08 9.45 -3.19
C VAL A 43 -8.68 8.98 -4.51
N PHE A 44 -8.06 9.33 -5.65
CA PHE A 44 -8.54 8.84 -6.95
C PHE A 44 -8.38 7.32 -7.11
N ALA A 45 -7.28 6.74 -6.64
CA ALA A 45 -7.09 5.30 -6.62
C ALA A 45 -8.21 4.60 -5.83
N PHE A 46 -8.55 5.12 -4.65
CA PHE A 46 -9.64 4.61 -3.85
C PHE A 46 -11.01 4.69 -4.56
N LEU A 47 -11.30 5.79 -5.27
CA LEU A 47 -12.53 5.92 -6.03
C LEU A 47 -12.61 4.88 -7.17
N ILE A 48 -11.50 4.64 -7.87
CA ILE A 48 -11.43 3.60 -8.90
C ILE A 48 -11.63 2.21 -8.28
N ASP A 49 -10.96 1.91 -7.17
CA ASP A 49 -11.10 0.64 -6.46
C ASP A 49 -12.53 0.43 -5.96
N LEU A 50 -13.20 1.50 -5.50
CA LEU A 50 -14.60 1.44 -5.09
C LEU A 50 -15.51 1.00 -6.25
N VAL A 51 -15.28 1.52 -7.45
CA VAL A 51 -16.02 1.11 -8.66
C VAL A 51 -15.74 -0.38 -8.97
N VAL A 52 -14.48 -0.80 -8.93
CA VAL A 52 -14.10 -2.21 -9.19
C VAL A 52 -14.75 -3.15 -8.19
N LEU A 53 -14.79 -2.77 -6.90
CA LEU A 53 -15.44 -3.56 -5.86
C LEU A 53 -16.97 -3.58 -5.99
N ALA A 54 -17.57 -2.47 -6.43
CA ALA A 54 -19.02 -2.34 -6.55
C ALA A 54 -19.60 -3.20 -7.68
N ILE A 55 -18.87 -3.39 -8.78
CA ILE A 55 -19.38 -4.12 -9.96
C ILE A 55 -19.91 -5.51 -9.60
N PRO A 56 -19.14 -6.45 -9.00
CA PRO A 56 -19.67 -7.77 -8.67
C PRO A 56 -20.76 -7.74 -7.62
N VAL A 57 -20.72 -6.79 -6.69
CA VAL A 57 -21.77 -6.62 -5.67
C VAL A 57 -23.08 -6.18 -6.32
N ILE A 58 -23.05 -5.20 -7.22
CA ILE A 58 -24.24 -4.76 -7.97
C ILE A 58 -24.81 -5.91 -8.80
N LEU A 59 -23.94 -6.66 -9.51
CA LEU A 59 -24.36 -7.81 -10.28
C LEU A 59 -25.03 -8.88 -9.39
N ALA A 60 -24.50 -9.13 -8.20
CA ALA A 60 -25.11 -10.04 -7.23
C ALA A 60 -26.50 -9.56 -6.79
N TYR A 61 -26.64 -8.28 -6.49
CA TYR A 61 -27.97 -7.70 -6.15
C TYR A 61 -28.98 -7.86 -7.28
N VAL A 62 -28.57 -7.54 -8.52
CA VAL A 62 -29.44 -7.67 -9.70
C VAL A 62 -29.84 -9.13 -9.91
N PHE A 63 -28.87 -10.04 -9.83
CA PHE A 63 -29.10 -11.49 -9.96
C PHE A 63 -30.11 -11.98 -8.91
N ILE A 64 -29.91 -11.65 -7.62
CA ILE A 64 -30.78 -12.08 -6.53
C ILE A 64 -32.20 -11.49 -6.69
N ALA A 65 -32.30 -10.24 -7.13
CA ALA A 65 -33.60 -9.60 -7.37
C ALA A 65 -34.39 -10.38 -8.44
N VAL A 66 -33.77 -10.68 -9.58
CA VAL A 66 -34.42 -11.44 -10.68
C VAL A 66 -34.71 -12.88 -10.24
N PHE A 67 -33.77 -13.53 -9.57
CA PHE A 67 -33.94 -14.88 -9.05
C PHE A 67 -35.08 -14.97 -8.02
N GLY A 68 -35.22 -13.95 -7.16
CA GLY A 68 -36.32 -13.85 -6.23
C GLY A 68 -37.69 -13.75 -6.90
N LEU A 69 -37.79 -13.05 -8.02
CA LEU A 69 -39.03 -13.00 -8.82
C LEU A 69 -39.39 -14.36 -9.40
N ILE A 70 -38.41 -15.06 -9.96
CA ILE A 70 -38.59 -16.40 -10.55
C ILE A 70 -39.00 -17.43 -9.50
N THR A 71 -38.44 -17.33 -8.28
CA THR A 71 -38.68 -18.27 -7.17
C THR A 71 -39.82 -17.85 -6.23
N LEU A 72 -40.70 -16.93 -6.65
CA LEU A 72 -41.82 -16.42 -5.84
C LEU A 72 -41.38 -15.88 -4.47
N GLY A 73 -40.23 -15.22 -4.43
CA GLY A 73 -39.70 -14.58 -3.23
C GLY A 73 -38.62 -15.38 -2.46
N LEU A 74 -38.52 -16.70 -2.67
CA LEU A 74 -37.53 -17.52 -1.96
C LEU A 74 -36.09 -17.08 -2.24
N GLY A 75 -35.77 -16.65 -3.46
CA GLY A 75 -34.44 -16.16 -3.82
C GLY A 75 -34.02 -14.92 -3.05
N TRP A 76 -34.92 -14.11 -2.57
CA TRP A 76 -34.60 -12.88 -1.80
C TRP A 76 -33.96 -13.19 -0.45
N LEU A 77 -34.12 -14.40 0.08
CA LEU A 77 -33.41 -14.82 1.28
C LEU A 77 -31.88 -14.76 1.10
N LEU A 78 -31.38 -14.75 -0.14
CA LEU A 78 -29.95 -14.64 -0.43
C LEU A 78 -29.39 -13.22 -0.21
N PHE A 79 -30.24 -12.17 -0.10
CA PHE A 79 -29.76 -10.81 0.13
C PHE A 79 -28.90 -10.68 1.40
N TRP A 80 -29.19 -11.43 2.43
CA TRP A 80 -28.41 -11.39 3.67
C TRP A 80 -26.98 -11.90 3.49
N LEU A 81 -26.72 -12.74 2.48
CA LEU A 81 -25.38 -13.25 2.16
C LEU A 81 -24.53 -12.22 1.41
N VAL A 82 -25.14 -11.23 0.76
CA VAL A 82 -24.40 -10.25 -0.04
C VAL A 82 -23.40 -9.48 0.81
N TRP A 83 -23.80 -9.10 2.03
CA TRP A 83 -22.91 -8.34 2.90
C TRP A 83 -21.63 -9.12 3.30
N PRO A 84 -21.70 -10.32 3.89
CA PRO A 84 -20.48 -11.08 4.22
C PRO A 84 -19.69 -11.48 2.97
N ALA A 85 -20.35 -11.82 1.86
CA ALA A 85 -19.68 -12.10 0.60
C ALA A 85 -18.90 -10.88 0.08
N SER A 86 -19.46 -9.67 0.19
CA SER A 86 -18.79 -8.43 -0.21
C SER A 86 -17.56 -8.15 0.64
N VAL A 87 -17.60 -8.42 1.95
CA VAL A 87 -16.43 -8.28 2.83
C VAL A 87 -15.33 -9.26 2.42
N ILE A 88 -15.68 -10.52 2.20
CA ILE A 88 -14.72 -11.54 1.75
C ILE A 88 -14.12 -11.14 0.40
N TRP A 89 -14.94 -10.69 -0.54
CA TRP A 89 -14.51 -10.21 -1.85
C TRP A 89 -13.51 -9.05 -1.73
N ALA A 90 -13.82 -8.05 -0.89
CA ALA A 90 -12.92 -6.92 -0.66
C ALA A 90 -11.57 -7.36 -0.08
N VAL A 91 -11.56 -8.25 0.92
CA VAL A 91 -10.32 -8.77 1.51
C VAL A 91 -9.47 -9.54 0.49
N ILE A 92 -10.11 -10.39 -0.33
CA ILE A 92 -9.42 -11.13 -1.40
C ILE A 92 -8.87 -10.15 -2.45
N TYR A 93 -9.67 -9.19 -2.90
CA TYR A 93 -9.27 -8.19 -3.88
C TYR A 93 -8.04 -7.40 -3.42
N TYR A 94 -8.09 -6.82 -2.21
CA TYR A 94 -6.98 -6.04 -1.69
C TYR A 94 -5.76 -6.92 -1.37
N GLY A 95 -5.97 -8.08 -0.74
CA GLY A 95 -4.89 -9.01 -0.40
C GLY A 95 -4.14 -9.48 -1.65
N ALA A 96 -4.87 -9.93 -2.69
CA ALA A 96 -4.27 -10.39 -3.93
C ALA A 96 -3.62 -9.26 -4.74
N SER A 97 -4.25 -8.07 -4.78
CA SER A 97 -3.73 -6.94 -5.54
C SER A 97 -2.48 -6.33 -4.90
N LEU A 98 -2.53 -6.05 -3.59
CA LEU A 98 -1.40 -5.49 -2.85
C LEU A 98 -0.30 -6.51 -2.61
N GLY A 99 -0.64 -7.80 -2.44
CA GLY A 99 0.32 -8.89 -2.30
C GLY A 99 0.86 -9.43 -3.64
N GLY A 100 0.37 -8.92 -4.75
CA GLY A 100 0.79 -9.31 -6.09
C GLY A 100 2.10 -8.64 -6.54
N PRO A 101 2.58 -8.95 -7.75
CA PRO A 101 3.88 -8.52 -8.25
C PRO A 101 4.04 -6.99 -8.36
N HIS A 102 2.93 -6.28 -8.48
CA HIS A 102 2.92 -4.82 -8.57
C HIS A 102 2.80 -4.13 -7.20
N SER A 103 2.45 -4.87 -6.14
CA SER A 103 2.16 -4.32 -4.80
C SER A 103 1.19 -3.12 -4.85
N ALA A 104 0.18 -3.21 -5.71
CA ALA A 104 -0.74 -2.11 -6.00
C ALA A 104 -2.12 -2.63 -6.41
N THR A 105 -3.18 -2.00 -5.93
CA THR A 105 -4.55 -2.23 -6.40
C THR A 105 -4.73 -1.74 -7.85
N MET A 106 -5.87 -2.04 -8.46
CA MET A 106 -6.18 -1.56 -9.80
C MET A 106 -6.16 -0.02 -9.85
N GLY A 107 -6.81 0.63 -8.88
CA GLY A 107 -6.80 2.09 -8.77
C GLY A 107 -5.41 2.66 -8.53
N MET A 108 -4.61 2.02 -7.68
CA MET A 108 -3.22 2.43 -7.44
C MET A 108 -2.36 2.32 -8.69
N ARG A 109 -2.54 1.27 -9.51
CA ARG A 109 -1.82 1.12 -10.78
C ARG A 109 -2.16 2.24 -11.77
N VAL A 110 -3.45 2.58 -11.89
CA VAL A 110 -3.90 3.69 -12.75
C VAL A 110 -3.33 5.03 -12.30
N MET A 111 -3.09 5.18 -10.98
CA MET A 111 -2.53 6.39 -10.40
C MET A 111 -1.01 6.35 -10.21
N ASP A 112 -0.31 5.37 -10.78
CA ASP A 112 1.14 5.17 -10.61
C ASP A 112 1.58 5.11 -9.14
N LEU A 113 0.84 4.39 -8.32
CA LEU A 113 1.16 4.18 -6.91
C LEU A 113 1.51 2.72 -6.64
N GLU A 114 2.38 2.49 -5.65
CA GLU A 114 2.69 1.17 -5.13
C GLU A 114 2.85 1.19 -3.60
N LEU A 115 2.48 0.08 -2.95
CA LEU A 115 2.65 -0.14 -1.52
C LEU A 115 3.99 -0.84 -1.26
N ARG A 116 4.80 -0.26 -0.39
CA ARG A 116 6.07 -0.83 0.04
C ARG A 116 6.12 -0.94 1.56
N THR A 117 6.88 -1.91 2.04
CA THR A 117 7.24 -1.96 3.46
C THR A 117 8.20 -0.82 3.80
N TRP A 118 8.35 -0.54 5.08
CA TRP A 118 9.29 0.48 5.58
C TRP A 118 10.72 0.30 5.07
N TYR A 119 11.12 -0.95 4.85
CA TYR A 119 12.45 -1.33 4.35
C TYR A 119 12.55 -1.42 2.81
N GLY A 120 11.50 -1.04 2.08
CA GLY A 120 11.48 -1.04 0.62
C GLY A 120 11.08 -2.37 -0.03
N ALA A 121 10.81 -3.42 0.76
CA ALA A 121 10.36 -4.69 0.21
C ALA A 121 8.93 -4.59 -0.38
N PRO A 122 8.59 -5.40 -1.39
CA PRO A 122 7.23 -5.49 -1.91
C PRO A 122 6.26 -5.99 -0.82
N SER A 123 5.00 -5.61 -0.95
CA SER A 123 3.94 -6.11 -0.08
C SER A 123 3.64 -7.59 -0.39
N TYR A 124 3.04 -8.30 0.57
CA TYR A 124 2.59 -9.68 0.44
C TYR A 124 1.12 -9.80 0.85
N PHE A 125 0.47 -10.91 0.51
CA PHE A 125 -0.98 -11.08 0.65
C PHE A 125 -1.51 -10.69 2.04
N VAL A 126 -0.92 -11.24 3.10
CA VAL A 126 -1.40 -10.98 4.47
C VAL A 126 -1.24 -9.50 4.85
N LEU A 127 -0.11 -8.88 4.49
CA LEU A 127 0.11 -7.46 4.73
C LEU A 127 -0.90 -6.60 3.95
N GLY A 128 -1.16 -6.94 2.69
CA GLY A 128 -2.15 -6.25 1.85
C GLY A 128 -3.57 -6.38 2.40
N ALA A 129 -3.97 -7.58 2.82
CA ALA A 129 -5.28 -7.83 3.43
C ALA A 129 -5.45 -7.07 4.76
N THR A 130 -4.45 -7.14 5.64
CA THR A 130 -4.47 -6.40 6.91
C THR A 130 -4.47 -4.89 6.70
N HIS A 131 -3.71 -4.40 5.72
CA HIS A 131 -3.72 -2.99 5.32
C HIS A 131 -5.12 -2.53 4.91
N ALA A 132 -5.81 -3.33 4.10
CA ALA A 132 -7.18 -3.03 3.68
C ALA A 132 -8.17 -3.02 4.85
N VAL A 133 -8.11 -4.01 5.74
CA VAL A 133 -8.98 -4.06 6.92
C VAL A 133 -8.76 -2.82 7.81
N LEU A 134 -7.51 -2.49 8.12
CA LEU A 134 -7.18 -1.30 8.92
C LEU A 134 -7.56 0.00 8.20
N PHE A 135 -7.42 0.06 6.88
CA PHE A 135 -7.88 1.19 6.08
C PHE A 135 -9.39 1.40 6.24
N TRP A 136 -10.21 0.35 6.03
CA TRP A 136 -11.67 0.45 6.16
C TRP A 136 -12.10 0.78 7.58
N VAL A 137 -11.50 0.16 8.58
CA VAL A 137 -11.74 0.49 9.99
C VAL A 137 -11.38 1.95 10.28
N SER A 138 -10.19 2.38 9.86
CA SER A 138 -9.74 3.77 10.08
C SER A 138 -10.66 4.79 9.44
N ILE A 139 -11.09 4.55 8.20
CA ILE A 139 -12.01 5.45 7.49
C ILE A 139 -13.38 5.46 8.15
N SER A 140 -13.92 4.33 8.57
CA SER A 140 -15.25 4.24 9.18
C SER A 140 -15.37 5.05 10.48
N PHE A 141 -14.29 5.09 11.28
CA PHE A 141 -14.32 5.76 12.59
C PHE A 141 -13.66 7.14 12.60
N LEU A 142 -12.69 7.39 11.73
CA LEU A 142 -11.77 8.53 11.85
C LEU A 142 -11.53 9.26 10.51
N THR A 143 -12.47 9.21 9.57
CA THR A 143 -12.28 9.73 8.20
C THR A 143 -11.57 11.09 8.12
N PRO A 144 -12.01 12.16 8.78
CA PRO A 144 -11.32 13.45 8.68
C PRO A 144 -9.93 13.42 9.32
N LEU A 145 -9.76 12.70 10.43
CA LEU A 145 -8.50 12.64 11.16
C LEU A 145 -7.43 11.84 10.42
N VAL A 146 -7.81 10.76 9.73
CA VAL A 146 -6.90 9.93 8.93
C VAL A 146 -6.27 10.73 7.80
N LEU A 147 -7.08 11.55 7.10
CA LEU A 147 -6.59 12.45 6.05
C LEU A 147 -5.70 13.56 6.62
N LEU A 148 -6.08 14.12 7.78
CA LEU A 148 -5.28 15.16 8.45
C LEU A 148 -3.87 14.65 8.79
N ILE A 149 -3.75 13.45 9.35
CA ILE A 149 -2.45 12.83 9.66
C ILE A 149 -1.58 12.73 8.38
N GLY A 150 -2.17 12.36 7.24
CA GLY A 150 -1.47 12.31 5.96
C GLY A 150 -0.98 13.66 5.44
N LEU A 151 -1.68 14.75 5.76
CA LEU A 151 -1.30 16.11 5.37
C LEU A 151 -0.08 16.62 6.15
N PHE A 152 -0.02 16.33 7.46
CA PHE A 152 1.06 16.80 8.32
C PHE A 152 2.29 15.87 8.36
N ASN A 153 2.22 14.71 7.73
CA ASN A 153 3.33 13.76 7.66
C ASN A 153 4.11 13.94 6.35
N GLY A 154 5.41 14.22 6.41
CA GLY A 154 6.28 14.41 5.24
C GLY A 154 6.30 13.22 4.27
N ARG A 155 6.06 11.99 4.76
CA ARG A 155 5.93 10.78 3.93
C ARG A 155 4.51 10.51 3.46
N ARG A 156 3.56 11.42 3.72
CA ARG A 156 2.14 11.28 3.33
C ARG A 156 1.52 9.95 3.77
N ARG A 157 1.97 9.41 4.91
CA ARG A 157 1.46 8.18 5.50
C ARG A 157 0.16 8.44 6.24
N LEU A 158 -0.82 7.58 6.01
CA LEU A 158 -2.07 7.56 6.77
C LEU A 158 -1.88 6.77 8.08
N LEU A 159 -2.87 6.79 8.96
CA LEU A 159 -2.79 6.13 10.27
C LEU A 159 -2.45 4.63 10.15
N HIS A 160 -3.14 3.91 9.29
CA HIS A 160 -2.93 2.48 9.04
C HIS A 160 -1.54 2.18 8.43
N ASP A 161 -1.00 3.08 7.60
CA ASP A 161 0.37 2.95 7.08
C ASP A 161 1.41 3.04 8.20
N ILE A 162 1.17 3.91 9.19
CA ILE A 162 2.07 4.09 10.32
C ILE A 162 2.06 2.84 11.20
N ILE A 163 0.88 2.30 11.48
CA ILE A 163 0.69 1.10 12.31
C ILE A 163 1.38 -0.12 11.67
N LEU A 164 1.23 -0.29 10.36
CA LEU A 164 1.77 -1.45 9.63
C LEU A 164 3.22 -1.29 9.17
N GLY A 165 3.85 -0.13 9.38
CA GLY A 165 5.18 0.12 8.86
C GLY A 165 5.23 0.08 7.33
N THR A 166 4.20 0.59 6.65
CA THR A 166 4.12 0.67 5.20
C THR A 166 4.23 2.10 4.71
N VAL A 167 4.50 2.25 3.42
CA VAL A 167 4.56 3.53 2.73
C VAL A 167 4.03 3.36 1.31
N VAL A 168 3.27 4.34 0.82
CA VAL A 168 2.85 4.39 -0.58
C VAL A 168 3.65 5.47 -1.31
N ILE A 169 4.22 5.09 -2.43
CA ILE A 169 5.11 5.93 -3.24
C ILE A 169 4.71 5.90 -4.71
N ASN A 170 5.24 6.86 -5.48
CA ASN A 170 5.10 6.89 -6.93
C ASN A 170 5.95 5.79 -7.59
N SER A 171 5.30 4.82 -8.22
CA SER A 171 5.94 3.66 -8.86
C SER A 171 6.71 4.06 -10.13
N SER A 172 6.18 4.97 -10.94
CA SER A 172 6.82 5.46 -12.16
C SER A 172 8.16 6.14 -11.87
N ILE A 173 8.21 6.97 -10.83
CA ILE A 173 9.44 7.67 -10.43
C ILE A 173 10.46 6.69 -9.85
N ARG A 174 10.03 5.75 -9.00
CA ARG A 174 10.91 4.72 -8.46
C ARG A 174 11.59 3.89 -9.56
N THR A 175 10.83 3.54 -10.60
CA THR A 175 11.36 2.76 -11.72
C THR A 175 12.41 3.54 -12.50
N GLN A 176 12.22 4.84 -12.67
CA GLN A 176 13.19 5.72 -13.34
C GLN A 176 14.49 5.86 -12.53
N VAL A 177 14.39 6.05 -11.22
CA VAL A 177 15.55 6.17 -10.32
C VAL A 177 16.34 4.85 -10.22
N ALA A 178 15.64 3.70 -10.30
CA ALA A 178 16.28 2.38 -10.24
C ALA A 178 16.95 1.96 -11.54
N GLN A 179 16.69 2.62 -12.69
CA GLN A 179 17.40 2.39 -13.95
C GLN A 179 18.61 3.33 -14.01
N PRO A 180 19.86 2.83 -13.89
CA PRO A 180 21.01 3.67 -14.17
C PRO A 180 20.91 4.16 -15.62
N ALA A 181 21.23 5.44 -15.82
CA ALA A 181 21.26 6.03 -17.16
C ALA A 181 22.03 5.08 -18.10
N ARG A 182 21.35 4.53 -19.11
CA ARG A 182 22.04 3.83 -20.21
C ARG A 182 22.86 4.89 -20.92
N THR A 183 24.13 4.94 -20.58
CA THR A 183 25.13 5.68 -21.39
C THR A 183 25.19 4.99 -22.75
N PHE A 184 24.68 5.66 -23.77
CA PHE A 184 24.92 5.33 -25.17
C PHE A 184 26.34 5.74 -25.56
#